data_426bd163465d54156d2d78919cdb0836
#
_entry.id   426bd163465d54156d2d78919cdb0836
#
_cell.length_a   1.000
_cell.length_b   1.000
_cell.length_c   1.000
_cell.angle_alpha   90.00
_cell.angle_beta   90.00
_cell.angle_gamma   90.00
#
_symmetry.space_group_name_H-M   'P 1'
#
loop_
_entity.id
_entity.type
_entity.pdbx_description
1 polymer ?
#
loop_
_entity_poly.entity_id
_entity_poly.type
_entity_poly.pdbx_seq_one_letter_code
_entity_poly.pdbx_strand_id
1 'polypeptide(L)'
;MRGKKDKPDVAEFALNLSANIYSLHRELGQKTYRHGPYRAFSINDPKPRQIHKSTVRDRVFHHAIYRVLYWHFDRKFIYDSYSCRLGKGTHRALDRFRTLARQASESHSRTCWVLKCDVKKFFASIDHKILLKTIKKHLDDADVVWLLEQVIFSFN
;
A
#
# COMPACT_ATOMS: atom_id res chain seq x y z
N MET A 1 -4.15 12.14 -10.61
CA MET A 1 -3.25 13.18 -10.00
C MET A 1 -3.99 14.18 -9.09
N ARG A 2 -5.03 13.71 -8.42
CA ARG A 2 -5.91 14.56 -7.58
C ARG A 2 -5.09 15.19 -6.43
N GLY A 3 -5.14 16.52 -6.29
CA GLY A 3 -4.47 17.27 -5.21
C GLY A 3 -2.93 17.31 -5.26
N LYS A 4 -2.31 16.95 -6.39
CA LYS A 4 -0.83 16.95 -6.54
C LYS A 4 -0.35 17.52 -7.87
N LYS A 5 -1.20 18.22 -8.60
CA LYS A 5 -0.87 18.76 -9.92
C LYS A 5 0.28 19.78 -9.87
N ASP A 6 0.38 20.54 -8.79
CA ASP A 6 1.37 21.58 -8.59
C ASP A 6 2.76 21.08 -8.14
N LYS A 7 2.93 19.78 -7.97
CA LYS A 7 4.24 19.21 -7.66
C LYS A 7 5.10 19.15 -8.90
N PRO A 8 6.34 19.70 -8.90
CA PRO A 8 7.18 19.79 -10.10
C PRO A 8 7.34 18.46 -10.84
N ASP A 9 7.63 17.38 -10.12
CA ASP A 9 7.76 16.03 -10.68
C ASP A 9 6.47 15.51 -11.35
N VAL A 10 5.32 15.92 -10.83
CA VAL A 10 4.01 15.53 -11.41
C VAL A 10 3.70 16.39 -12.63
N ALA A 11 3.99 17.69 -12.58
CA ALA A 11 3.81 18.61 -13.70
C ALA A 11 4.69 18.19 -14.89
N GLU A 12 5.98 17.92 -14.66
CA GLU A 12 6.92 17.43 -15.67
C GLU A 12 6.42 16.14 -16.34
N PHE A 13 6.00 15.14 -15.54
CA PHE A 13 5.42 13.92 -16.09
C PHE A 13 4.15 14.18 -16.91
N ALA A 14 3.35 15.15 -16.49
CA ALA A 14 2.10 15.50 -17.16
C ALA A 14 2.27 16.18 -18.51
N LEU A 15 3.39 16.89 -18.74
CA LEU A 15 3.68 17.55 -20.03
C LEU A 15 3.67 16.55 -21.20
N ASN A 16 4.17 15.32 -20.98
CA ASN A 16 4.22 14.26 -21.97
C ASN A 16 3.42 13.04 -21.53
N LEU A 17 2.23 13.25 -20.93
CA LEU A 17 1.46 12.20 -20.27
C LEU A 17 1.21 11.00 -21.17
N SER A 18 0.71 11.22 -22.39
CA SER A 18 0.37 10.14 -23.32
C SER A 18 1.59 9.29 -23.70
N ALA A 19 2.71 9.94 -24.04
CA ALA A 19 3.95 9.26 -24.38
C ALA A 19 4.50 8.46 -23.18
N ASN A 20 4.48 9.06 -21.97
CA ASN A 20 4.94 8.42 -20.76
C ASN A 20 4.09 7.18 -20.39
N ILE A 21 2.77 7.27 -20.53
CA ILE A 21 1.87 6.14 -20.28
C ILE A 21 2.05 5.05 -21.34
N TYR A 22 2.18 5.42 -22.62
CA TYR A 22 2.41 4.46 -23.69
C TYR A 22 3.75 3.72 -23.53
N SER A 23 4.82 4.44 -23.18
CA SER A 23 6.13 3.82 -22.87
C SER A 23 6.02 2.83 -21.71
N LEU A 24 5.38 3.25 -20.61
CA LEU A 24 5.16 2.37 -19.47
C LEU A 24 4.35 1.12 -19.84
N HIS A 25 3.27 1.29 -20.62
CA HIS A 25 2.45 0.18 -21.11
C HIS A 25 3.27 -0.81 -21.94
N ARG A 26 4.09 -0.31 -22.88
CA ARG A 26 4.96 -1.13 -23.70
C ARG A 26 5.98 -1.91 -22.88
N GLU A 27 6.64 -1.24 -21.92
CA GLU A 27 7.63 -1.88 -21.05
C GLU A 27 7.02 -2.97 -20.17
N LEU A 28 5.80 -2.76 -19.69
CA LEU A 28 5.07 -3.78 -18.91
C LEU A 28 4.70 -4.97 -19.78
N GLY A 29 4.17 -4.73 -20.99
CA GLY A 29 3.79 -5.79 -21.92
C GLY A 29 4.98 -6.60 -22.45
N GLN A 30 6.13 -5.96 -22.63
CA GLN A 30 7.37 -6.60 -23.07
C GLN A 30 8.19 -7.20 -21.92
N LYS A 31 7.74 -7.06 -20.67
CA LYS A 31 8.49 -7.47 -19.44
C LYS A 31 9.88 -6.85 -19.32
N THR A 32 10.04 -5.64 -19.87
CA THR A 32 11.30 -4.87 -19.79
C THR A 32 11.25 -3.78 -18.71
N TYR A 33 10.11 -3.62 -18.03
CA TYR A 33 9.95 -2.66 -16.95
C TYR A 33 11.01 -2.87 -15.85
N ARG A 34 11.64 -1.77 -15.45
CA ARG A 34 12.51 -1.68 -14.28
C ARG A 34 12.01 -0.55 -13.38
N HIS A 35 11.93 -0.83 -12.09
CA HIS A 35 11.57 0.19 -11.12
C HIS A 35 12.70 1.22 -10.99
N GLY A 36 12.34 2.51 -10.99
CA GLY A 36 13.28 3.60 -10.81
C GLY A 36 13.77 3.75 -9.37
N PRO A 37 14.79 4.59 -9.14
CA PRO A 37 15.34 4.81 -7.80
C PRO A 37 14.35 5.54 -6.89
N TYR A 38 14.45 5.29 -5.59
CA TYR A 38 13.75 6.05 -4.57
C TYR A 38 14.53 7.32 -4.19
N ARG A 39 13.80 8.40 -3.99
CA ARG A 39 14.34 9.62 -3.38
C ARG A 39 14.03 9.61 -1.89
N ALA A 40 15.06 9.53 -1.06
CA ALA A 40 14.91 9.62 0.39
C ALA A 40 14.86 11.09 0.85
N PHE A 41 14.00 11.39 1.82
CA PHE A 41 13.97 12.65 2.55
C PHE A 41 13.38 12.44 3.94
N SER A 42 13.74 13.32 4.88
CA SER A 42 13.26 13.26 6.25
C SER A 42 12.11 14.24 6.48
N ILE A 43 11.14 13.83 7.28
CA ILE A 43 10.08 14.69 7.84
C ILE A 43 10.11 14.59 9.36
N ASN A 44 9.79 15.68 10.07
CA ASN A 44 9.84 15.77 11.52
C ASN A 44 8.46 16.00 12.16
N ASP A 45 7.38 15.60 11.52
CA ASP A 45 6.03 15.83 12.01
C ASP A 45 5.26 14.51 12.20
N PRO A 46 4.80 14.20 13.44
CA PRO A 46 5.21 14.68 14.78
C PRO A 46 6.50 14.01 15.28
N LYS A 47 7.00 13.02 14.60
CA LYS A 47 8.24 12.29 14.90
C LYS A 47 9.12 12.22 13.65
N PRO A 48 10.47 12.19 13.82
CA PRO A 48 11.38 12.01 12.70
C PRO A 48 11.06 10.72 11.93
N ARG A 49 10.86 10.86 10.62
CA ARG A 49 10.62 9.73 9.71
C ARG A 49 11.41 9.91 8.43
N GLN A 50 12.04 8.86 7.99
CA GLN A 50 12.64 8.82 6.67
C GLN A 50 11.62 8.30 5.67
N ILE A 51 11.37 9.09 4.63
CA ILE A 51 10.40 8.78 3.57
C ILE A 51 11.17 8.44 2.30
N HIS A 52 10.81 7.34 1.66
CA HIS A 52 11.32 6.94 0.36
C HIS A 52 10.24 7.17 -0.70
N LYS A 53 10.46 8.12 -1.59
CA LYS A 53 9.50 8.51 -2.63
C LYS A 53 9.94 7.90 -3.96
N SER A 54 9.11 7.06 -4.56
CA SER A 54 9.30 6.54 -5.91
C SER A 54 9.03 7.62 -6.97
N THR A 55 9.46 7.39 -8.21
CA THR A 55 9.20 8.28 -9.35
C THR A 55 7.70 8.40 -9.64
N VAL A 56 7.27 9.40 -10.40
CA VAL A 56 5.85 9.54 -10.80
C VAL A 56 5.42 8.37 -11.65
N ARG A 57 6.28 7.92 -12.57
CA ARG A 57 6.08 6.76 -13.44
C ARG A 57 5.79 5.50 -12.62
N ASP A 58 6.63 5.21 -11.61
CA ASP A 58 6.46 4.04 -10.78
C ASP A 58 5.21 4.13 -9.89
N ARG A 59 4.88 5.33 -9.39
CA ARG A 59 3.62 5.55 -8.66
C ARG A 59 2.38 5.29 -9.51
N VAL A 60 2.41 5.63 -10.80
CA VAL A 60 1.32 5.29 -11.73
C VAL A 60 1.18 3.78 -11.84
N PHE A 61 2.30 3.08 -12.01
CA PHE A 61 2.31 1.61 -12.04
C PHE A 61 1.83 1.00 -10.71
N HIS A 62 2.31 1.49 -9.56
CA HIS A 62 1.84 1.03 -8.25
C HIS A 62 0.32 1.18 -8.09
N HIS A 63 -0.26 2.28 -8.57
CA HIS A 63 -1.70 2.46 -8.55
C HIS A 63 -2.44 1.50 -9.48
N ALA A 64 -1.87 1.20 -10.65
CA ALA A 64 -2.47 0.24 -11.58
C ALA A 64 -2.51 -1.17 -10.98
N ILE A 65 -1.37 -1.67 -10.47
CA ILE A 65 -1.29 -3.00 -9.86
C ILE A 65 -2.14 -3.08 -8.57
N TYR A 66 -2.17 -2.01 -7.75
CA TYR A 66 -3.03 -1.95 -6.56
C TYR A 66 -4.50 -2.15 -6.91
N ARG A 67 -5.00 -1.54 -7.99
CA ARG A 67 -6.41 -1.70 -8.42
C ARG A 67 -6.76 -3.14 -8.77
N VAL A 68 -5.83 -3.88 -9.37
CA VAL A 68 -6.02 -5.30 -9.67
C VAL A 68 -5.99 -6.14 -8.38
N LEU A 69 -4.97 -5.93 -7.56
CA LEU A 69 -4.77 -6.70 -6.33
C LEU A 69 -5.85 -6.44 -5.27
N TYR A 70 -6.37 -5.20 -5.22
CA TYR A 70 -7.35 -4.81 -4.22
C TYR A 70 -8.55 -5.76 -4.19
N TRP A 71 -9.17 -5.99 -5.34
CA TRP A 71 -10.35 -6.87 -5.45
C TRP A 71 -10.07 -8.33 -5.10
N HIS A 72 -8.84 -8.76 -5.36
CA HIS A 72 -8.44 -10.13 -5.03
C HIS A 72 -8.21 -10.30 -3.52
N PHE A 73 -7.48 -9.36 -2.88
CA PHE A 73 -7.11 -9.47 -1.49
C PHE A 73 -8.15 -8.94 -0.51
N ASP A 74 -9.00 -7.97 -0.88
CA ASP A 74 -10.00 -7.40 0.01
C ASP A 74 -10.95 -8.46 0.59
N ARG A 75 -11.30 -9.47 -0.21
CA ARG A 75 -12.15 -10.59 0.21
C ARG A 75 -11.47 -11.56 1.20
N LYS A 76 -10.14 -11.53 1.28
CA LYS A 76 -9.34 -12.43 2.13
C LYS A 76 -9.02 -11.80 3.49
N PHE A 77 -9.19 -10.49 3.63
CA PHE A 77 -8.96 -9.82 4.89
C PHE A 77 -10.06 -10.14 5.90
N ILE A 78 -9.66 -10.24 7.17
CA ILE A 78 -10.61 -10.37 8.27
C ILE A 78 -11.60 -9.20 8.28
N TYR A 79 -12.80 -9.45 8.80
CA TYR A 79 -13.85 -8.42 8.84
C TYR A 79 -13.39 -7.13 9.51
N ASP A 80 -12.68 -7.22 10.61
CA ASP A 80 -12.24 -6.08 11.42
C ASP A 80 -10.90 -5.45 10.96
N SER A 81 -10.48 -5.66 9.70
CA SER A 81 -9.42 -4.90 9.04
C SER A 81 -9.98 -3.60 8.46
N TYR A 82 -9.48 -2.45 8.88
CA TYR A 82 -10.05 -1.12 8.56
C TYR A 82 -9.12 -0.20 7.77
N SER A 83 -7.82 -0.48 7.72
CA SER A 83 -6.86 0.37 7.01
C SER A 83 -6.93 0.16 5.50
N CYS A 84 -6.97 1.28 4.75
CA CYS A 84 -6.89 1.31 3.28
C CYS A 84 -7.95 0.46 2.55
N ARG A 85 -9.10 0.22 3.16
CA ARG A 85 -10.22 -0.54 2.57
C ARG A 85 -11.40 0.37 2.24
N LEU A 86 -12.03 0.14 1.07
CA LEU A 86 -13.24 0.85 0.66
C LEU A 86 -14.40 0.55 1.64
N GLY A 87 -15.12 1.59 2.00
CA GLY A 87 -16.23 1.45 2.95
C GLY A 87 -15.80 1.12 4.38
N LYS A 88 -14.52 1.10 4.71
CA LYS A 88 -13.94 0.95 6.05
C LYS A 88 -13.35 2.31 6.50
N GLY A 89 -12.31 2.33 7.27
CA GLY A 89 -11.62 3.55 7.71
C GLY A 89 -11.78 3.81 9.20
N THR A 90 -11.15 4.89 9.67
CA THR A 90 -10.99 5.18 11.10
C THR A 90 -12.31 5.31 11.84
N HIS A 91 -13.30 6.00 11.27
CA HIS A 91 -14.59 6.18 11.95
C HIS A 91 -15.30 4.85 12.17
N ARG A 92 -15.38 4.00 11.14
CA ARG A 92 -15.97 2.67 11.28
C ARG A 92 -15.19 1.77 12.24
N ALA A 93 -13.86 1.89 12.27
CA ALA A 93 -13.03 1.18 13.24
C ALA A 93 -13.38 1.60 14.68
N LEU A 94 -13.56 2.89 14.94
CA LEU A 94 -13.96 3.42 16.25
C LEU A 94 -15.36 2.95 16.65
N ASP A 95 -16.32 2.97 15.74
CA ASP A 95 -17.67 2.51 16.03
C ASP A 95 -17.69 1.00 16.33
N ARG A 96 -16.92 0.24 15.57
CA ARG A 96 -16.76 -1.20 15.84
C ARG A 96 -16.09 -1.46 17.19
N PHE A 97 -15.03 -0.71 17.49
CA PHE A 97 -14.37 -0.78 18.80
C PHE A 97 -15.34 -0.47 19.94
N ARG A 98 -16.13 0.61 19.82
CA ARG A 98 -17.16 0.95 20.82
C ARG A 98 -18.16 -0.19 21.02
N THR A 99 -18.62 -0.80 19.93
CA THR A 99 -19.55 -1.94 19.99
C THR A 99 -18.91 -3.13 20.73
N LEU A 100 -17.68 -3.50 20.37
CA LEU A 100 -16.98 -4.61 21.03
C LEU A 100 -16.67 -4.31 22.49
N ALA A 101 -16.23 -3.09 22.82
CA ALA A 101 -15.98 -2.67 24.19
C ALA A 101 -17.26 -2.73 25.04
N ARG A 102 -18.39 -2.27 24.50
CA ARG A 102 -19.68 -2.33 25.19
C ARG A 102 -20.14 -3.77 25.42
N GLN A 103 -19.94 -4.66 24.44
CA GLN A 103 -20.24 -6.08 24.59
C GLN A 103 -19.36 -6.73 25.67
N ALA A 104 -18.03 -6.54 25.58
CA ALA A 104 -17.09 -7.15 26.51
C ALA A 104 -17.24 -6.64 27.95
N SER A 105 -17.67 -5.39 28.14
CA SER A 105 -17.90 -4.77 29.46
C SER A 105 -19.34 -4.92 29.96
N GLU A 106 -20.19 -5.68 29.26
CA GLU A 106 -21.62 -5.80 29.59
C GLU A 106 -22.27 -4.42 29.79
N SER A 107 -22.19 -3.58 28.74
CA SER A 107 -22.69 -2.20 28.77
C SER A 107 -22.03 -1.30 29.82
N HIS A 108 -20.72 -1.47 30.02
CA HIS A 108 -19.87 -0.74 30.98
C HIS A 108 -20.13 -1.07 32.46
N SER A 109 -20.76 -2.22 32.74
CA SER A 109 -20.95 -2.72 34.11
C SER A 109 -19.73 -3.49 34.64
N ARG A 110 -18.86 -3.97 33.75
CA ARG A 110 -17.64 -4.71 34.07
C ARG A 110 -16.39 -4.06 33.49
N THR A 111 -15.28 -4.23 34.17
CA THR A 111 -13.96 -3.85 33.64
C THR A 111 -13.62 -4.73 32.44
N CYS A 112 -13.23 -4.10 31.32
CA CYS A 112 -12.64 -4.80 30.19
C CYS A 112 -11.22 -4.32 29.91
N TRP A 113 -10.37 -5.22 29.48
CA TRP A 113 -8.97 -4.93 29.16
C TRP A 113 -8.78 -4.83 27.65
N VAL A 114 -8.01 -3.86 27.22
CA VAL A 114 -7.67 -3.65 25.80
C VAL A 114 -6.19 -3.89 25.61
N LEU A 115 -5.82 -4.91 24.84
CA LEU A 115 -4.45 -5.13 24.41
C LEU A 115 -4.17 -4.34 23.13
N LYS A 116 -3.23 -3.39 23.20
CA LYS A 116 -2.76 -2.64 22.03
C LYS A 116 -1.40 -3.17 21.60
N CYS A 117 -1.35 -3.75 20.39
CA CYS A 117 -0.12 -4.25 19.79
C CYS A 117 0.29 -3.40 18.59
N ASP A 118 1.60 -3.25 18.38
CA ASP A 118 2.17 -2.59 17.21
C ASP A 118 3.48 -3.26 16.82
N VAL A 119 3.76 -3.33 15.52
CA VAL A 119 4.99 -3.94 15.00
C VAL A 119 6.01 -2.84 14.72
N LYS A 120 7.09 -2.83 15.49
CA LYS A 120 8.19 -1.87 15.31
C LYS A 120 8.82 -2.00 13.94
N LYS A 121 8.96 -0.88 13.23
CA LYS A 121 9.56 -0.82 11.89
C LYS A 121 8.97 -1.84 10.90
N PHE A 122 7.66 -2.03 10.91
CA PHE A 122 6.96 -3.06 10.13
C PHE A 122 7.51 -3.20 8.70
N PHE A 123 7.51 -2.12 7.91
CA PHE A 123 7.96 -2.18 6.51
C PHE A 123 9.45 -2.55 6.35
N ALA A 124 10.30 -2.07 7.25
CA ALA A 124 11.73 -2.38 7.21
C ALA A 124 12.07 -3.78 7.75
N SER A 125 11.13 -4.44 8.42
CA SER A 125 11.32 -5.78 8.99
C SER A 125 10.74 -6.91 8.11
N ILE A 126 10.06 -6.57 7.02
CA ILE A 126 9.47 -7.57 6.11
C ILE A 126 10.58 -8.27 5.32
N ASP A 127 10.65 -9.58 5.44
CA ASP A 127 11.46 -10.40 4.54
C ASP A 127 10.75 -10.49 3.17
N HIS A 128 11.39 -9.94 2.14
CA HIS A 128 10.86 -9.87 0.78
C HIS A 128 10.60 -11.25 0.18
N LYS A 129 11.44 -12.26 0.49
CA LYS A 129 11.28 -13.63 -0.02
C LYS A 129 10.06 -14.31 0.62
N ILE A 130 9.89 -14.11 1.94
CA ILE A 130 8.73 -14.64 2.66
C ILE A 130 7.45 -13.96 2.18
N LEU A 131 7.48 -12.62 2.00
CA LEU A 131 6.36 -11.87 1.46
C LEU A 131 5.94 -12.41 0.09
N LEU A 132 6.89 -12.54 -0.84
CA LEU A 132 6.63 -13.05 -2.18
C LEU A 132 6.09 -14.49 -2.16
N LYS A 133 6.68 -15.37 -1.33
CA LYS A 133 6.19 -16.74 -1.15
C LYS A 133 4.75 -16.77 -0.64
N THR A 134 4.40 -15.86 0.28
CA THR A 134 3.03 -15.75 0.82
C THR A 134 2.06 -15.25 -0.25
N ILE A 135 2.45 -14.25 -1.04
CA ILE A 135 1.64 -13.73 -2.14
C ILE A 135 1.37 -14.82 -3.20
N LYS A 136 2.41 -15.58 -3.59
CA LYS A 136 2.30 -16.68 -4.57
C LYS A 136 1.32 -17.79 -4.16
N LYS A 137 1.02 -17.94 -2.89
CA LYS A 137 -0.04 -18.88 -2.44
C LYS A 137 -1.45 -18.42 -2.82
N HIS A 138 -1.60 -17.17 -3.18
CA HIS A 138 -2.90 -16.55 -3.44
C HIS A 138 -3.03 -15.98 -4.86
N LEU A 139 -1.97 -15.99 -5.63
CA LEU A 139 -1.92 -15.45 -7.00
C LEU A 139 -1.24 -16.47 -7.91
N ASP A 140 -2.00 -16.98 -8.88
CA ASP A 140 -1.53 -17.97 -9.87
C ASP A 140 -1.03 -17.29 -11.16
N ASP A 141 -1.34 -15.99 -11.37
CA ASP A 141 -0.94 -15.23 -12.55
C ASP A 141 0.56 -14.88 -12.48
N ALA A 142 1.33 -15.52 -13.35
CA ALA A 142 2.78 -15.35 -13.42
C ALA A 142 3.21 -13.93 -13.81
N ASP A 143 2.40 -13.21 -14.60
CA ASP A 143 2.69 -11.84 -15.01
C ASP A 143 2.48 -10.87 -13.86
N VAL A 144 1.41 -11.04 -13.10
CA VAL A 144 1.16 -10.25 -11.87
C VAL A 144 2.24 -10.54 -10.82
N VAL A 145 2.65 -11.79 -10.67
CA VAL A 145 3.75 -12.15 -9.76
C VAL A 145 5.05 -11.49 -10.18
N TRP A 146 5.40 -11.52 -11.47
CA TRP A 146 6.59 -10.83 -11.99
C TRP A 146 6.54 -9.32 -11.71
N LEU A 147 5.40 -8.68 -11.93
CA LEU A 147 5.21 -7.25 -11.64
C LEU A 147 5.43 -6.93 -10.15
N LEU A 148 4.94 -7.79 -9.27
CA LEU A 148 5.15 -7.64 -7.82
C LEU A 148 6.61 -7.83 -7.43
N GLU A 149 7.33 -8.75 -8.04
CA GLU A 149 8.77 -8.94 -7.86
C GLU A 149 9.53 -7.64 -8.18
N GLN A 150 9.19 -6.96 -9.30
CA GLN A 150 9.82 -5.69 -9.66
C GLN A 150 9.61 -4.61 -8.60
N VAL A 151 8.46 -4.59 -7.92
CA VAL A 151 8.18 -3.61 -6.85
C VAL A 151 8.84 -4.02 -5.54
N ILE A 152 8.68 -5.28 -5.13
CA ILE A 152 9.15 -5.77 -3.81
C ILE A 152 10.68 -5.68 -3.72
N PHE A 153 11.39 -6.12 -4.75
CA PHE A 153 12.86 -6.11 -4.75
C PHE A 153 13.49 -4.78 -5.18
N SER A 154 12.68 -3.77 -5.55
CA SER A 154 13.20 -2.44 -5.84
C SER A 154 13.60 -1.66 -4.57
N PHE A 155 13.13 -2.08 -3.42
CA PHE A 155 13.40 -1.44 -2.13
C PHE A 155 14.37 -2.33 -1.33
N ASN A 156 15.63 -1.90 -1.24
CA ASN A 156 16.70 -2.53 -0.46
C ASN A 156 17.07 -1.64 0.72
#